data_d9a584172d57e901b1a1735b3481407e
#
_entry.id   d9a584172d57e901b1a1735b3481407e
#
_cell.length_a   1.000
_cell.length_b   1.000
_cell.length_c   1.000
_cell.angle_alpha   90.00
_cell.angle_beta   90.00
_cell.angle_gamma   90.00
#
_symmetry.space_group_name_H-M   'P 1'
#
loop_
_entity.id
_entity.type
_entity.pdbx_description
1 polymer ?
#
loop_
_entity_poly.entity_id
_entity_poly.type
_entity_poly.pdbx_seq_one_letter_code
_entity_poly.pdbx_strand_id
1 'polypeptide(L)'
;MRRLLVVLMMPAALAQTGGALGTPASIARGEKLFAQGCAVGYCHGAGGSAARSQRLRGRTFEREYLARVIRNGIPNTAMPAWGDRLTDTDIVDLTDYIQSLATAPVQLPGGPAAESAPVPALEKGIDIPEEHRAGRDLFFDLAREVRCSICHRLNGVGTAVGPDITKVSAIKVTDGPQVLRYGRPRGVRTVLLKGGERFAAVPVERGGASTRVFDLTSYPPVLRSLLNTEVQSIQRQTSWRHGSVVRGYTLEEMQAIWNYVRFVADQK
;
A
#
# COMPACT_ATOMS: atom_id res chain seq x y z
N MET A 1 6.00 -26.06 71.92
CA MET A 1 6.66 -25.13 70.98
C MET A 1 6.30 -25.51 69.55
N ARG A 2 5.32 -24.84 68.96
CA ARG A 2 4.82 -25.09 67.59
C ARG A 2 5.55 -24.11 66.66
N ARG A 3 6.38 -24.63 65.75
CA ARG A 3 7.03 -23.81 64.73
C ARG A 3 6.05 -23.58 63.54
N LEU A 4 5.68 -22.32 63.34
CA LEU A 4 4.88 -21.89 62.19
C LEU A 4 5.85 -21.80 60.98
N LEU A 5 5.60 -22.61 59.96
CA LEU A 5 6.25 -22.47 58.63
C LEU A 5 5.47 -21.41 57.84
N VAL A 6 6.07 -20.26 57.58
CA VAL A 6 5.55 -19.27 56.66
C VAL A 6 6.05 -19.62 55.27
N VAL A 7 5.15 -20.10 54.41
CA VAL A 7 5.39 -20.33 52.98
C VAL A 7 5.19 -18.99 52.27
N LEU A 8 6.28 -18.35 51.84
CA LEU A 8 6.24 -17.21 50.96
C LEU A 8 5.84 -17.69 49.53
N MET A 9 4.60 -17.42 49.13
CA MET A 9 4.20 -17.53 47.74
C MET A 9 4.75 -16.32 46.95
N MET A 10 5.73 -16.55 46.10
CA MET A 10 6.14 -15.61 45.06
C MET A 10 5.07 -15.57 43.97
N PRO A 11 4.58 -14.39 43.54
CA PRO A 11 3.71 -14.31 42.37
C PRO A 11 4.52 -14.64 41.12
N ALA A 12 4.05 -15.67 40.38
CA ALA A 12 4.55 -15.93 39.04
C ALA A 12 4.16 -14.78 38.14
N ALA A 13 5.15 -14.02 37.68
CA ALA A 13 4.98 -13.00 36.66
C ALA A 13 4.59 -13.72 35.37
N LEU A 14 3.33 -13.56 34.97
CA LEU A 14 2.85 -13.92 33.64
C LEU A 14 3.62 -13.05 32.63
N ALA A 15 4.60 -13.66 31.95
CA ALA A 15 5.25 -13.06 30.80
C ALA A 15 4.18 -12.89 29.70
N GLN A 16 3.75 -11.65 29.49
CA GLN A 16 2.95 -11.28 28.35
C GLN A 16 3.81 -11.43 27.11
N THR A 17 3.53 -12.41 26.28
CA THR A 17 4.09 -12.59 24.93
C THR A 17 3.43 -11.64 23.94
N GLY A 18 3.46 -10.34 24.24
CA GLY A 18 3.33 -9.31 23.23
C GLY A 18 4.68 -9.18 22.59
N GLY A 19 4.81 -9.35 21.27
CA GLY A 19 6.07 -9.25 20.55
C GLY A 19 6.78 -7.97 20.94
N ALA A 20 7.88 -8.06 21.68
CA ALA A 20 8.63 -6.92 22.18
C ALA A 20 9.17 -6.16 20.96
N LEU A 21 8.78 -4.89 20.83
CA LEU A 21 9.47 -3.96 19.93
C LEU A 21 10.96 -4.02 20.25
N GLY A 22 11.80 -3.92 19.21
CA GLY A 22 13.25 -3.93 19.39
C GLY A 22 13.75 -2.89 20.37
N THR A 23 14.94 -3.07 20.90
CA THR A 23 15.59 -2.10 21.78
C THR A 23 15.92 -0.81 21.00
N PRO A 24 16.00 0.36 21.66
CA PRO A 24 16.45 1.59 20.98
C PRO A 24 17.79 1.43 20.26
N ALA A 25 18.68 0.61 20.78
CA ALA A 25 19.98 0.33 20.17
C ALA A 25 19.86 -0.52 18.90
N SER A 26 19.02 -1.58 18.88
CA SER A 26 18.80 -2.38 17.68
C SER A 26 18.06 -1.60 16.60
N ILE A 27 17.08 -0.79 16.98
CA ILE A 27 16.35 0.10 16.04
C ILE A 27 17.32 1.09 15.39
N ALA A 28 18.22 1.73 16.16
CA ALA A 28 19.20 2.68 15.61
C ALA A 28 20.23 2.02 14.67
N ARG A 29 20.65 0.78 14.95
CA ARG A 29 21.50 0.02 14.01
C ARG A 29 20.74 -0.36 12.76
N GLY A 30 19.51 -0.85 12.89
CA GLY A 30 18.63 -1.19 11.79
C GLY A 30 18.34 0.01 10.87
N GLU A 31 18.16 1.21 11.44
CA GLU A 31 18.01 2.45 10.67
C GLU A 31 19.21 2.73 9.78
N LYS A 32 20.43 2.60 10.32
CA LYS A 32 21.67 2.80 9.55
C LYS A 32 21.80 1.78 8.41
N LEU A 33 21.53 0.50 8.68
CA LEU A 33 21.55 -0.55 7.67
C LEU A 33 20.49 -0.30 6.59
N PHE A 34 19.29 0.10 6.99
CA PHE A 34 18.21 0.43 6.09
C PHE A 34 18.55 1.59 5.16
N ALA A 35 19.16 2.66 5.72
CA ALA A 35 19.59 3.82 4.94
C ALA A 35 20.62 3.46 3.87
N GLN A 36 21.50 2.49 4.14
CA GLN A 36 22.57 2.08 3.24
C GLN A 36 22.11 1.20 2.08
N GLY A 37 21.14 0.30 2.31
CA GLY A 37 20.76 -0.72 1.33
C GLY A 37 19.30 -0.69 0.87
N CYS A 38 18.39 -0.23 1.72
CA CYS A 38 16.95 -0.37 1.50
C CYS A 38 16.27 0.95 1.12
N ALA A 39 16.84 2.10 1.58
CA ALA A 39 16.26 3.44 1.40
C ALA A 39 16.52 4.06 0.03
N VAL A 40 17.24 3.38 -0.85
CA VAL A 40 17.55 3.90 -2.19
C VAL A 40 16.28 4.14 -3.01
N GLY A 41 16.36 5.11 -3.96
CA GLY A 41 15.19 5.63 -4.69
C GLY A 41 14.41 4.61 -5.53
N TYR A 42 14.96 3.43 -5.79
CA TYR A 42 14.27 2.33 -6.49
C TYR A 42 13.65 1.30 -5.53
N CYS A 43 13.94 1.38 -4.23
CA CYS A 43 13.46 0.46 -3.22
C CYS A 43 12.42 1.12 -2.31
N HIS A 44 12.66 1.17 -0.99
CA HIS A 44 11.65 1.58 -0.03
C HIS A 44 11.64 3.08 0.30
N GLY A 45 12.59 3.85 -0.25
CA GLY A 45 12.71 5.28 0.01
C GLY A 45 13.18 5.61 1.43
N ALA A 46 13.50 6.87 1.67
CA ALA A 46 13.96 7.34 2.96
C ALA A 46 12.94 7.02 4.07
N GLY A 47 13.41 6.38 5.15
CA GLY A 47 12.56 5.99 6.28
C GLY A 47 11.39 5.08 5.90
N GLY A 48 11.49 4.31 4.83
CA GLY A 48 10.44 3.39 4.40
C GLY A 48 9.17 4.06 3.84
N SER A 49 9.30 5.32 3.40
CA SER A 49 8.16 6.15 2.96
C SER A 49 7.59 5.77 1.58
N ALA A 50 8.19 4.84 0.89
CA ALA A 50 7.98 4.38 -0.47
C ALA A 50 8.69 5.21 -1.55
N ALA A 51 9.22 4.48 -2.54
CA ALA A 51 9.69 5.04 -3.80
C ALA A 51 9.02 4.27 -4.94
N ARG A 52 9.65 3.19 -5.43
CA ARG A 52 9.04 2.30 -6.43
C ARG A 52 8.55 0.97 -5.86
N SER A 53 9.03 0.59 -4.68
CA SER A 53 8.55 -0.59 -3.96
C SER A 53 7.53 -0.23 -2.90
N GLN A 54 7.10 -1.24 -2.14
CA GLN A 54 6.06 -1.09 -1.14
C GLN A 54 6.52 -0.18 0.00
N ARG A 55 5.65 0.76 0.41
CA ARG A 55 5.86 1.56 1.62
C ARG A 55 5.86 0.66 2.86
N LEU A 56 6.83 0.89 3.74
CA LEU A 56 6.97 0.17 5.00
C LEU A 56 6.47 0.99 6.18
N ARG A 57 6.65 2.31 6.14
CA ARG A 57 6.21 3.24 7.19
C ARG A 57 4.70 3.25 7.34
N GLY A 58 4.22 3.18 8.59
CA GLY A 58 2.79 3.14 8.92
C GLY A 58 2.13 1.78 8.64
N ARG A 59 2.92 0.71 8.45
CA ARG A 59 2.41 -0.65 8.25
C ARG A 59 2.93 -1.60 9.32
N THR A 60 2.06 -2.49 9.75
CA THR A 60 2.41 -3.56 10.68
C THR A 60 2.75 -4.83 9.90
N PHE A 61 3.84 -5.48 10.29
CA PHE A 61 4.30 -6.74 9.73
C PHE A 61 4.65 -7.70 10.85
N GLU A 62 4.38 -8.99 10.63
CA GLU A 62 4.86 -10.04 11.52
C GLU A 62 6.39 -10.13 11.45
N ARG A 63 7.02 -10.30 12.61
CA ARG A 63 8.48 -10.30 12.75
C ARG A 63 9.16 -11.38 11.90
N GLU A 64 8.63 -12.58 11.96
CA GLU A 64 9.12 -13.75 11.23
C GLU A 64 8.95 -13.57 9.72
N TYR A 65 7.88 -12.92 9.30
CA TYR A 65 7.65 -12.58 7.91
C TYR A 65 8.74 -11.61 7.40
N LEU A 66 9.02 -10.52 8.15
CA LEU A 66 10.06 -9.56 7.78
C LEU A 66 11.43 -10.21 7.69
N ALA A 67 11.82 -10.96 8.71
CA ALA A 67 13.11 -11.64 8.75
C ALA A 67 13.29 -12.59 7.56
N ARG A 68 12.25 -13.36 7.23
CA ARG A 68 12.25 -14.27 6.08
C ARG A 68 12.37 -13.53 4.75
N VAL A 69 11.61 -12.44 4.57
CA VAL A 69 11.63 -11.64 3.33
C VAL A 69 12.98 -10.94 3.16
N ILE A 70 13.56 -10.41 4.21
CA ILE A 70 14.90 -9.79 4.15
C ILE A 70 15.93 -10.85 3.78
N ARG A 71 15.90 -12.00 4.43
CA ARG A 71 16.87 -13.08 4.21
C ARG A 71 16.80 -13.64 2.79
N ASN A 72 15.60 -13.99 2.33
CA ASN A 72 15.39 -14.80 1.13
C ASN A 72 14.97 -13.97 -0.09
N GLY A 73 14.68 -12.68 0.09
CA GLY A 73 14.05 -11.87 -0.95
C GLY A 73 12.61 -12.30 -1.22
N ILE A 74 12.06 -11.75 -2.30
CA ILE A 74 10.74 -12.14 -2.82
C ILE A 74 10.96 -12.61 -4.25
N PRO A 75 10.73 -13.90 -4.57
CA PRO A 75 10.91 -14.43 -5.91
C PRO A 75 10.15 -13.61 -6.96
N ASN A 76 10.77 -13.41 -8.12
CA ASN A 76 10.22 -12.68 -9.26
C ASN A 76 9.88 -11.20 -8.98
N THR A 77 10.52 -10.58 -7.97
CA THR A 77 10.40 -9.14 -7.68
C THR A 77 11.77 -8.49 -7.63
N ALA A 78 11.78 -7.15 -7.50
CA ALA A 78 13.01 -6.39 -7.29
C ALA A 78 13.58 -6.48 -5.86
N MET A 79 12.92 -7.20 -4.93
CA MET A 79 13.42 -7.42 -3.57
C MET A 79 14.42 -8.59 -3.56
N PRO A 80 15.75 -8.33 -3.53
CA PRO A 80 16.75 -9.39 -3.57
C PRO A 80 16.86 -10.09 -2.22
N ALA A 81 17.46 -11.27 -2.21
CA ALA A 81 17.90 -11.94 -0.99
C ALA A 81 19.10 -11.19 -0.39
N TRP A 82 19.07 -10.97 0.92
CA TRP A 82 20.13 -10.32 1.66
C TRP A 82 20.86 -11.27 2.63
N GLY A 83 20.42 -12.51 2.73
CA GLY A 83 20.95 -13.48 3.70
C GLY A 83 22.45 -13.78 3.56
N ASP A 84 23.01 -13.65 2.35
CA ASP A 84 24.44 -13.83 2.10
C ASP A 84 25.29 -12.57 2.38
N ARG A 85 24.64 -11.42 2.64
CA ARG A 85 25.31 -10.11 2.82
C ARG A 85 25.11 -9.54 4.21
N LEU A 86 24.11 -9.97 4.93
CA LEU A 86 23.73 -9.52 6.25
C LEU A 86 23.85 -10.66 7.24
N THR A 87 24.37 -10.37 8.42
CA THR A 87 24.36 -11.32 9.53
C THR A 87 22.94 -11.48 10.09
N ASP A 88 22.72 -12.53 10.88
CA ASP A 88 21.43 -12.73 11.55
C ASP A 88 21.09 -11.56 12.48
N THR A 89 22.10 -10.97 13.13
CA THR A 89 21.94 -9.78 13.96
C THR A 89 21.49 -8.58 13.12
N ASP A 90 22.07 -8.36 11.93
CA ASP A 90 21.67 -7.26 11.05
C ASP A 90 20.22 -7.42 10.59
N ILE A 91 19.79 -8.65 10.31
CA ILE A 91 18.41 -8.95 9.92
C ILE A 91 17.45 -8.68 11.09
N VAL A 92 17.85 -9.02 12.32
CA VAL A 92 17.07 -8.69 13.52
C VAL A 92 16.96 -7.18 13.69
N ASP A 93 18.07 -6.46 13.60
CA ASP A 93 18.11 -4.99 13.74
C ASP A 93 17.25 -4.29 12.66
N LEU A 94 17.34 -4.74 11.41
CA LEU A 94 16.48 -4.26 10.32
C LEU A 94 15.00 -4.53 10.59
N THR A 95 14.68 -5.72 11.10
CA THR A 95 13.30 -6.10 11.45
C THR A 95 12.77 -5.19 12.56
N ASP A 96 13.58 -4.92 13.61
CA ASP A 96 13.24 -4.01 14.71
C ASP A 96 12.97 -2.60 14.19
N TYR A 97 13.85 -2.09 13.31
CA TYR A 97 13.64 -0.79 12.69
C TYR A 97 12.36 -0.73 11.86
N ILE A 98 12.11 -1.71 10.99
CA ILE A 98 10.91 -1.72 10.14
C ILE A 98 9.65 -1.82 11.00
N GLN A 99 9.64 -2.61 12.07
CA GLN A 99 8.51 -2.65 13.01
C GLN A 99 8.30 -1.32 13.73
N SER A 100 9.38 -0.59 14.06
CA SER A 100 9.28 0.75 14.67
C SER A 100 8.64 1.78 13.73
N LEU A 101 8.69 1.57 12.43
CA LEU A 101 8.04 2.43 11.44
C LEU A 101 6.51 2.30 11.45
N ALA A 102 5.93 1.26 12.05
CA ALA A 102 4.48 1.05 12.09
C ALA A 102 3.75 2.16 12.86
N THR A 103 4.33 2.66 13.94
CA THR A 103 3.77 3.72 14.78
C THR A 103 4.36 5.10 14.51
N ALA A 104 5.40 5.16 13.66
CA ALA A 104 6.03 6.44 13.34
C ALA A 104 5.07 7.31 12.50
N PRO A 105 4.90 8.60 12.86
CA PRO A 105 4.16 9.52 12.02
C PRO A 105 4.70 9.49 10.59
N VAL A 106 3.83 9.52 9.60
CA VAL A 106 4.22 9.59 8.20
C VAL A 106 4.90 10.94 7.97
N GLN A 107 6.20 11.03 8.20
CA GLN A 107 6.99 12.17 7.76
C GLN A 107 7.22 12.02 6.26
N LEU A 108 6.55 12.87 5.50
CA LEU A 108 6.89 13.07 4.10
C LEU A 108 8.31 13.66 4.04
N PRO A 109 9.21 13.16 3.19
CA PRO A 109 10.55 13.70 3.07
C PRO A 109 10.46 15.21 2.71
N GLY A 110 10.94 16.07 3.61
CA GLY A 110 11.29 17.45 3.28
C GLY A 110 10.28 18.54 3.57
N GLY A 111 9.41 18.44 4.59
CA GLY A 111 8.58 19.58 4.97
C GLY A 111 8.44 19.76 6.48
N PRO A 112 8.37 21.01 7.00
CA PRO A 112 7.73 21.29 8.26
C PRO A 112 6.31 20.72 8.23
N ALA A 113 5.72 20.41 9.40
CA ALA A 113 4.38 19.81 9.54
C ALA A 113 3.45 20.37 8.46
N ALA A 114 3.04 19.50 7.53
CA ALA A 114 2.45 19.94 6.29
C ALA A 114 1.11 20.62 6.57
N GLU A 115 1.12 21.92 6.62
CA GLU A 115 0.14 22.71 5.87
C GLU A 115 -0.01 21.97 4.54
N SER A 116 -1.20 21.43 4.27
CA SER A 116 -1.48 20.51 3.16
C SER A 116 -0.68 20.89 1.93
N ALA A 117 0.31 20.04 1.58
CA ALA A 117 1.12 20.30 0.40
C ALA A 117 0.15 20.62 -0.74
N PRO A 118 0.32 21.73 -1.46
CA PRO A 118 -0.63 22.09 -2.49
C PRO A 118 -0.70 20.88 -3.42
N VAL A 119 -1.90 20.31 -3.51
CA VAL A 119 -2.19 19.26 -4.51
C VAL A 119 -1.63 19.84 -5.81
N PRO A 120 -0.70 19.17 -6.50
CA PRO A 120 -0.08 19.74 -7.69
C PRO A 120 -1.15 20.41 -8.53
N ALA A 121 -0.84 21.52 -9.22
CA ALA A 121 -1.80 22.24 -10.04
C ALA A 121 -2.32 21.31 -11.15
N LEU A 122 -3.21 20.41 -10.78
CA LEU A 122 -3.63 19.21 -11.47
C LEU A 122 -4.70 19.49 -12.49
N GLU A 123 -5.21 20.69 -12.42
CA GLU A 123 -6.40 21.08 -13.15
C GLU A 123 -6.10 22.34 -13.91
N LYS A 124 -5.14 22.27 -14.87
CA LYS A 124 -4.95 23.40 -15.78
C LYS A 124 -6.31 23.79 -16.36
N GLY A 125 -6.89 24.87 -15.83
CA GLY A 125 -8.07 25.52 -16.38
C GLY A 125 -9.41 25.15 -15.75
N ILE A 126 -9.47 24.38 -14.66
CA ILE A 126 -10.72 24.12 -13.93
C ILE A 126 -10.68 24.84 -12.59
N ASP A 127 -11.57 25.81 -12.38
CA ASP A 127 -11.81 26.39 -11.06
C ASP A 127 -12.75 25.44 -10.28
N ILE A 128 -12.27 24.96 -9.11
CA ILE A 128 -13.02 24.01 -8.29
C ILE A 128 -13.86 24.77 -7.25
N PRO A 129 -15.20 24.77 -7.41
CA PRO A 129 -16.10 25.36 -6.43
C PRO A 129 -15.92 24.74 -5.04
N GLU A 130 -16.23 25.53 -4.00
CA GLU A 130 -16.07 25.14 -2.59
C GLU A 130 -16.73 23.80 -2.27
N GLU A 131 -17.93 23.58 -2.80
CA GLU A 131 -18.72 22.36 -2.57
C GLU A 131 -18.06 21.08 -3.14
N HIS A 132 -17.05 21.20 -4.02
CA HIS A 132 -16.33 20.07 -4.59
C HIS A 132 -14.92 19.88 -4.02
N ARG A 133 -14.41 20.82 -3.23
CA ARG A 133 -13.04 20.76 -2.68
C ARG A 133 -12.84 19.57 -1.76
N ALA A 134 -13.77 19.28 -0.86
CA ALA A 134 -13.67 18.11 0.02
C ALA A 134 -13.55 16.81 -0.77
N GLY A 135 -14.30 16.64 -1.84
CA GLY A 135 -14.23 15.46 -2.70
C GLY A 135 -12.90 15.37 -3.46
N ARG A 136 -12.37 16.52 -3.90
CA ARG A 136 -11.05 16.63 -4.52
C ARG A 136 -9.94 16.21 -3.57
N ASP A 137 -9.95 16.76 -2.38
CA ASP A 137 -8.94 16.47 -1.36
C ASP A 137 -8.94 15.00 -0.98
N LEU A 138 -10.11 14.39 -0.81
CA LEU A 138 -10.27 12.95 -0.56
C LEU A 138 -9.79 12.08 -1.74
N PHE A 139 -10.01 12.51 -2.99
CA PHE A 139 -9.57 11.77 -4.17
C PHE A 139 -8.05 11.67 -4.26
N PHE A 140 -7.35 12.73 -3.86
CA PHE A 140 -5.89 12.85 -3.90
C PHE A 140 -5.21 12.72 -2.54
N ASP A 141 -5.93 12.37 -1.46
CA ASP A 141 -5.45 12.36 -0.08
C ASP A 141 -4.17 11.53 0.09
N LEU A 142 -3.04 12.21 0.18
CA LEU A 142 -1.73 11.60 0.34
C LEU A 142 -1.54 10.94 1.72
N ALA A 143 -2.35 11.29 2.70
CA ALA A 143 -2.32 10.67 4.02
C ALA A 143 -2.96 9.28 4.02
N ARG A 144 -3.83 8.99 3.04
CA ARG A 144 -4.45 7.67 2.89
C ARG A 144 -3.59 6.75 2.04
N GLU A 145 -3.30 5.57 2.53
CA GLU A 145 -2.59 4.53 1.77
C GLU A 145 -3.39 4.14 0.52
N VAL A 146 -4.71 4.00 0.68
CA VAL A 146 -5.64 3.68 -0.40
C VAL A 146 -6.45 4.93 -0.74
N ARG A 147 -6.17 5.53 -1.87
CA ARG A 147 -6.87 6.70 -2.42
C ARG A 147 -7.20 6.48 -3.90
N CYS A 148 -8.14 7.22 -4.44
CA CYS A 148 -8.63 7.00 -5.81
C CYS A 148 -7.52 7.23 -6.86
N SER A 149 -6.67 8.22 -6.64
CA SER A 149 -5.60 8.63 -7.57
C SER A 149 -4.46 7.62 -7.73
N ILE A 150 -4.32 6.63 -6.84
CA ILE A 150 -3.31 5.56 -7.03
C ILE A 150 -3.70 4.54 -8.10
N CYS A 151 -4.98 4.48 -8.44
CA CYS A 151 -5.50 3.56 -9.45
C CYS A 151 -6.14 4.27 -10.63
N HIS A 152 -6.74 5.43 -10.41
CA HIS A 152 -7.48 6.15 -11.44
C HIS A 152 -6.81 7.45 -11.84
N ARG A 153 -6.90 7.72 -13.14
CA ARG A 153 -6.59 9.02 -13.70
C ARG A 153 -7.86 9.85 -13.80
N LEU A 154 -7.78 11.11 -13.40
CA LEU A 154 -8.82 12.11 -13.58
C LEU A 154 -8.17 13.36 -14.16
N ASN A 155 -8.65 13.84 -15.29
CA ASN A 155 -8.10 14.98 -16.04
C ASN A 155 -6.57 14.91 -16.25
N GLY A 156 -6.07 13.72 -16.63
CA GLY A 156 -4.65 13.50 -16.89
C GLY A 156 -3.82 13.20 -15.64
N VAL A 157 -4.37 13.33 -14.44
CA VAL A 157 -3.66 13.17 -13.19
C VAL A 157 -4.06 11.90 -12.45
N GLY A 158 -3.09 11.26 -11.80
CA GLY A 158 -3.25 9.96 -11.14
C GLY A 158 -2.60 8.83 -11.95
N THR A 159 -2.78 7.61 -11.49
CA THR A 159 -2.16 6.41 -12.07
C THR A 159 -3.15 5.66 -12.95
N ALA A 160 -2.71 5.28 -14.15
CA ALA A 160 -3.54 4.53 -15.10
C ALA A 160 -3.52 3.01 -14.81
N VAL A 161 -3.93 2.59 -13.62
CA VAL A 161 -4.19 1.18 -13.29
C VAL A 161 -5.60 0.80 -13.69
N GLY A 162 -6.56 1.56 -13.19
CA GLY A 162 -7.97 1.50 -13.59
C GLY A 162 -8.27 2.40 -14.78
N PRO A 163 -9.53 2.45 -15.21
CA PRO A 163 -9.95 3.34 -16.29
C PRO A 163 -9.71 4.82 -15.93
N ASP A 164 -9.44 5.63 -16.94
CA ASP A 164 -9.49 7.08 -16.82
C ASP A 164 -10.96 7.49 -16.59
N ILE A 165 -11.20 8.05 -15.41
CA ILE A 165 -12.55 8.41 -14.98
C ILE A 165 -12.95 9.83 -15.38
N THR A 166 -12.13 10.54 -16.14
CA THR A 166 -12.49 11.83 -16.76
C THR A 166 -13.73 11.71 -17.69
N LYS A 167 -14.03 10.50 -18.16
CA LYS A 167 -15.13 10.21 -19.06
C LYS A 167 -16.37 9.64 -18.36
N VAL A 168 -16.44 9.76 -17.04
CA VAL A 168 -17.55 9.19 -16.23
C VAL A 168 -18.87 9.91 -16.45
N SER A 169 -18.86 11.13 -17.00
CA SER A 169 -20.10 11.83 -17.42
C SER A 169 -21.02 10.98 -18.31
N ALA A 170 -20.45 10.00 -19.04
CA ALA A 170 -21.23 9.02 -19.80
C ALA A 170 -21.98 8.00 -18.91
N ILE A 171 -21.64 7.93 -17.61
CA ILE A 171 -22.27 7.02 -16.65
C ILE A 171 -23.40 7.80 -15.96
N LYS A 172 -24.61 7.62 -16.43
CA LYS A 172 -25.84 8.16 -15.81
C LYS A 172 -26.17 7.43 -14.50
N VAL A 173 -25.23 7.42 -13.55
CA VAL A 173 -25.43 6.80 -12.25
C VAL A 173 -25.66 7.90 -11.22
N THR A 174 -26.79 7.87 -10.57
CA THR A 174 -27.17 8.84 -9.52
C THR A 174 -26.59 8.50 -8.16
N ASP A 175 -26.24 7.22 -7.93
CA ASP A 175 -25.74 6.75 -6.64
C ASP A 175 -24.27 6.33 -6.75
N GLY A 176 -23.39 7.32 -6.57
CA GLY A 176 -21.94 7.13 -6.58
C GLY A 176 -21.42 6.16 -5.52
N PRO A 177 -21.84 6.27 -4.26
CA PRO A 177 -21.43 5.33 -3.20
C PRO A 177 -21.75 3.88 -3.52
N GLN A 178 -22.90 3.58 -4.12
CA GLN A 178 -23.23 2.21 -4.55
C GLN A 178 -22.31 1.71 -5.67
N VAL A 179 -22.01 2.55 -6.65
CA VAL A 179 -21.07 2.18 -7.72
C VAL A 179 -19.69 1.91 -7.17
N LEU A 180 -19.20 2.78 -6.29
CA LEU A 180 -17.89 2.62 -5.67
C LEU A 180 -17.83 1.37 -4.80
N ARG A 181 -18.88 1.06 -4.05
CA ARG A 181 -18.90 -0.07 -3.10
C ARG A 181 -19.18 -1.41 -3.77
N TYR A 182 -20.07 -1.48 -4.73
CA TYR A 182 -20.58 -2.74 -5.31
C TYR A 182 -20.20 -2.94 -6.78
N GLY A 183 -19.63 -1.94 -7.43
CA GLY A 183 -19.20 -2.01 -8.83
C GLY A 183 -18.28 -3.19 -9.12
N ARG A 184 -18.51 -3.84 -10.25
CA ARG A 184 -17.67 -4.92 -10.78
C ARG A 184 -16.78 -4.38 -11.88
N PRO A 185 -15.49 -4.13 -11.63
CA PRO A 185 -14.61 -3.60 -12.65
C PRO A 185 -14.37 -4.63 -13.76
N ARG A 186 -14.61 -4.21 -15.00
CA ARG A 186 -14.49 -5.09 -16.18
C ARG A 186 -13.04 -5.43 -16.52
N GLY A 187 -12.09 -4.59 -16.11
CA GLY A 187 -10.66 -4.74 -16.42
C GLY A 187 -9.91 -5.75 -15.55
N VAL A 188 -10.42 -6.06 -14.37
CA VAL A 188 -9.72 -6.94 -13.42
C VAL A 188 -9.79 -8.40 -13.88
N ARG A 189 -8.67 -9.09 -13.75
CA ARG A 189 -8.46 -10.50 -14.08
C ARG A 189 -7.91 -11.25 -12.88
N THR A 190 -8.13 -12.56 -12.86
CA THR A 190 -7.34 -13.48 -12.01
C THR A 190 -6.18 -13.99 -12.83
N VAL A 191 -4.98 -13.77 -12.36
CA VAL A 191 -3.76 -14.39 -12.86
C VAL A 191 -3.49 -15.64 -12.05
N LEU A 192 -3.22 -16.74 -12.72
CA LEU A 192 -2.75 -18.00 -12.13
C LEU A 192 -1.40 -18.34 -12.76
N LEU A 193 -0.38 -18.48 -11.95
CA LEU A 193 0.95 -18.91 -12.36
C LEU A 193 1.08 -20.44 -12.23
N LYS A 194 1.95 -21.05 -13.02
CA LYS A 194 2.23 -22.50 -12.97
C LYS A 194 2.74 -22.95 -11.59
N GLY A 195 3.40 -22.05 -10.84
CA GLY A 195 3.81 -22.27 -9.46
C GLY A 195 2.68 -22.25 -8.43
N GLY A 196 1.42 -22.07 -8.85
CA GLY A 196 0.25 -22.07 -7.98
C GLY A 196 -0.12 -20.68 -7.41
N GLU A 197 0.71 -19.66 -7.60
CA GLU A 197 0.39 -18.30 -7.17
C GLU A 197 -0.85 -17.79 -7.92
N ARG A 198 -1.81 -17.23 -7.17
CA ARG A 198 -3.06 -16.71 -7.70
C ARG A 198 -3.35 -15.33 -7.14
N PHE A 199 -3.58 -14.35 -8.02
CA PHE A 199 -3.84 -12.97 -7.61
C PHE A 199 -4.75 -12.21 -8.58
N ALA A 200 -5.35 -11.12 -8.08
CA ALA A 200 -6.13 -10.19 -8.89
C ALA A 200 -5.19 -9.18 -9.56
N ALA A 201 -5.40 -8.92 -10.84
CA ALA A 201 -4.55 -8.01 -11.60
C ALA A 201 -5.31 -7.27 -12.69
N VAL A 202 -4.75 -6.12 -13.12
CA VAL A 202 -5.17 -5.42 -14.35
C VAL A 202 -4.08 -5.63 -15.41
N PRO A 203 -4.35 -6.34 -16.50
CA PRO A 203 -3.42 -6.47 -17.61
C PRO A 203 -3.17 -5.11 -18.28
N VAL A 204 -1.90 -4.78 -18.50
CA VAL A 204 -1.48 -3.56 -19.19
C VAL A 204 -1.15 -3.85 -20.64
N GLU A 205 -0.32 -4.87 -20.84
CA GLU A 205 0.23 -5.21 -22.15
C GLU A 205 0.50 -6.71 -22.22
N ARG A 206 0.21 -7.29 -23.36
CA ARG A 206 0.64 -8.63 -23.73
C ARG A 206 1.51 -8.53 -24.97
N GLY A 207 2.76 -8.92 -24.87
CA GLY A 207 3.65 -8.87 -26.01
C GLY A 207 4.90 -9.70 -25.79
N GLY A 208 5.48 -10.18 -26.90
CA GLY A 208 6.74 -10.92 -26.87
C GLY A 208 6.76 -12.10 -25.89
N ALA A 209 7.77 -12.13 -25.04
CA ALA A 209 8.00 -13.21 -24.07
C ALA A 209 7.31 -12.97 -22.71
N SER A 210 6.73 -11.79 -22.46
CA SER A 210 6.16 -11.43 -21.16
C SER A 210 4.79 -10.74 -21.25
N THR A 211 4.04 -10.85 -20.15
CA THR A 211 2.79 -10.13 -19.91
C THR A 211 2.99 -9.17 -18.75
N ARG A 212 2.67 -7.89 -18.93
CA ARG A 212 2.72 -6.88 -17.88
C ARG A 212 1.35 -6.70 -17.25
N VAL A 213 1.31 -6.74 -15.93
CA VAL A 213 0.06 -6.60 -15.15
C VAL A 213 0.29 -5.72 -13.93
N PHE A 214 -0.72 -4.94 -13.54
CA PHE A 214 -0.75 -4.37 -12.20
C PHE A 214 -1.34 -5.39 -11.24
N ASP A 215 -0.53 -5.81 -10.26
CA ASP A 215 -0.97 -6.67 -9.15
C ASP A 215 -1.78 -5.84 -8.16
N LEU A 216 -3.01 -6.29 -7.87
CA LEU A 216 -3.96 -5.61 -6.97
C LEU A 216 -3.97 -6.20 -5.56
N THR A 217 -3.01 -7.03 -5.20
CA THR A 217 -2.92 -7.60 -3.83
C THR A 217 -2.29 -6.64 -2.84
N SER A 218 -1.63 -5.58 -3.34
CA SER A 218 -1.04 -4.51 -2.54
C SER A 218 -1.50 -3.13 -3.02
N TYR A 219 -1.38 -2.13 -2.16
CA TYR A 219 -1.65 -0.72 -2.47
C TYR A 219 -0.43 0.13 -2.11
N PRO A 220 0.06 0.98 -3.02
CA PRO A 220 -0.37 1.09 -4.43
C PRO A 220 -0.14 -0.21 -5.22
N PRO A 221 -0.93 -0.46 -6.29
CA PRO A 221 -0.74 -1.62 -7.15
C PRO A 221 0.65 -1.68 -7.76
N VAL A 222 1.24 -2.87 -7.80
CA VAL A 222 2.59 -3.07 -8.31
C VAL A 222 2.56 -3.56 -9.75
N LEU A 223 3.32 -2.90 -10.63
CA LEU A 223 3.50 -3.37 -11.99
C LEU A 223 4.45 -4.57 -12.00
N ARG A 224 3.94 -5.74 -12.41
CA ARG A 224 4.70 -6.99 -12.56
C ARG A 224 4.88 -7.34 -14.03
N SER A 225 6.05 -7.82 -14.37
CA SER A 225 6.36 -8.41 -15.67
C SER A 225 6.45 -9.93 -15.49
N LEU A 226 5.53 -10.66 -16.06
CA LEU A 226 5.41 -12.12 -15.92
C LEU A 226 5.88 -12.77 -17.21
N LEU A 227 6.79 -13.75 -17.13
CA LEU A 227 7.14 -14.54 -18.30
C LEU A 227 5.91 -15.33 -18.75
N ASN A 228 5.62 -15.33 -20.06
CA ASN A 228 4.47 -16.07 -20.59
C ASN A 228 4.58 -17.58 -20.32
N THR A 229 5.81 -18.09 -20.17
CA THR A 229 6.09 -19.48 -19.78
C THR A 229 5.67 -19.81 -18.34
N GLU A 230 5.59 -18.81 -17.44
CA GLU A 230 5.19 -18.97 -16.05
C GLU A 230 3.67 -18.79 -15.85
N VAL A 231 3.01 -18.12 -16.80
CA VAL A 231 1.58 -17.87 -16.72
C VAL A 231 0.82 -19.13 -17.12
N GLN A 232 0.03 -19.69 -16.21
CA GLN A 232 -0.88 -20.78 -16.49
C GLN A 232 -2.16 -20.27 -17.14
N SER A 233 -2.78 -19.22 -16.57
CA SER A 233 -3.98 -18.60 -17.15
C SER A 233 -4.20 -17.17 -16.66
N ILE A 234 -4.91 -16.37 -17.48
CA ILE A 234 -5.44 -15.06 -17.11
C ILE A 234 -6.93 -15.08 -17.41
N GLN A 235 -7.75 -15.17 -16.36
CA GLN A 235 -9.18 -15.36 -16.45
C GLN A 235 -9.94 -14.11 -16.00
N ARG A 236 -11.21 -14.00 -16.40
CA ARG A 236 -12.09 -12.93 -15.94
C ARG A 236 -12.27 -13.02 -14.43
N GLN A 237 -11.88 -11.96 -13.71
CA GLN A 237 -12.04 -11.92 -12.26
C GLN A 237 -13.50 -11.62 -11.91
N THR A 238 -14.11 -12.49 -11.12
CA THR A 238 -15.51 -12.36 -10.68
C THR A 238 -15.66 -12.05 -9.20
N SER A 239 -14.68 -12.37 -8.38
CA SER A 239 -14.71 -12.19 -6.92
C SER A 239 -14.18 -10.84 -6.43
N TRP A 240 -13.28 -10.20 -7.20
CA TRP A 240 -12.75 -8.89 -6.82
C TRP A 240 -13.86 -7.82 -6.89
N ARG A 241 -13.90 -6.96 -5.89
CA ARG A 241 -14.87 -5.86 -5.78
C ARG A 241 -14.15 -4.58 -5.45
N HIS A 242 -14.60 -3.49 -6.04
CA HIS A 242 -14.09 -2.16 -5.74
C HIS A 242 -14.31 -1.79 -4.25
N GLY A 243 -15.36 -2.30 -3.64
CA GLY A 243 -15.67 -2.09 -2.22
C GLY A 243 -14.58 -2.55 -1.26
N SER A 244 -13.71 -3.51 -1.64
CA SER A 244 -12.56 -3.88 -0.81
C SER A 244 -11.52 -2.75 -0.71
N VAL A 245 -11.44 -1.91 -1.74
CA VAL A 245 -10.50 -0.77 -1.84
C VAL A 245 -11.03 0.44 -1.07
N VAL A 246 -12.35 0.71 -1.16
CA VAL A 246 -12.97 1.90 -0.57
C VAL A 246 -13.49 1.67 0.86
N ARG A 247 -13.12 0.56 1.47
CA ARG A 247 -13.60 0.18 2.83
C ARG A 247 -13.32 1.23 3.90
N GLY A 248 -12.25 2.01 3.76
CA GLY A 248 -11.85 3.06 4.69
C GLY A 248 -12.58 4.41 4.48
N TYR A 249 -13.53 4.49 3.54
CA TYR A 249 -14.29 5.70 3.28
C TYR A 249 -15.72 5.59 3.82
N THR A 250 -16.23 6.67 4.40
CA THR A 250 -17.65 6.80 4.76
C THR A 250 -18.52 6.98 3.51
N LEU A 251 -19.82 6.84 3.66
CA LEU A 251 -20.76 7.10 2.55
C LEU A 251 -20.71 8.56 2.10
N GLU A 252 -20.57 9.47 3.03
CA GLU A 252 -20.47 10.93 2.79
C GLU A 252 -19.19 11.26 2.02
N GLU A 253 -18.05 10.70 2.45
CA GLU A 253 -16.78 10.88 1.74
C GLU A 253 -16.84 10.31 0.31
N MET A 254 -17.44 9.14 0.14
CA MET A 254 -17.65 8.57 -1.20
C MET A 254 -18.56 9.42 -2.06
N GLN A 255 -19.61 10.03 -1.49
CA GLN A 255 -20.49 10.94 -2.20
C GLN A 255 -19.76 12.24 -2.58
N ALA A 256 -18.95 12.81 -1.68
CA ALA A 256 -18.15 13.99 -1.98
C ALA A 256 -17.16 13.72 -3.14
N ILE A 257 -16.44 12.59 -3.09
CA ILE A 257 -15.54 12.16 -4.19
C ILE A 257 -16.31 12.02 -5.49
N TRP A 258 -17.49 11.39 -5.46
CA TRP A 258 -18.31 11.19 -6.64
C TRP A 258 -18.78 12.49 -7.27
N ASN A 259 -19.23 13.43 -6.45
CA ASN A 259 -19.66 14.76 -6.87
C ASN A 259 -18.50 15.53 -7.54
N TYR A 260 -17.31 15.48 -6.95
CA TYR A 260 -16.13 16.08 -7.53
C TYR A 260 -15.74 15.44 -8.89
N VAL A 261 -15.71 14.11 -8.97
CA VAL A 261 -15.40 13.39 -10.23
C VAL A 261 -16.38 13.76 -11.34
N ARG A 262 -17.66 13.84 -11.02
CA ARG A 262 -18.69 14.25 -11.98
C ARG A 262 -18.51 15.70 -12.41
N PHE A 263 -18.28 16.60 -11.47
CA PHE A 263 -18.01 17.99 -11.77
C PHE A 263 -16.86 18.15 -12.77
N VAL A 264 -15.73 17.48 -12.54
CA VAL A 264 -14.56 17.52 -13.45
C VAL A 264 -14.90 16.90 -14.82
N ALA A 265 -15.66 15.83 -14.84
CA ALA A 265 -16.04 15.16 -16.08
C ALA A 265 -17.01 16.00 -16.94
N ASP A 266 -17.87 16.80 -16.31
CA ASP A 266 -18.84 17.64 -16.99
C ASP A 266 -18.24 18.97 -17.53
N GLN A 267 -16.98 19.32 -17.15
CA GLN A 267 -16.27 20.50 -17.69
C GLN A 267 -15.70 20.29 -19.10
N LYS A 268 -15.88 19.13 -19.71
CA LYS A 268 -15.44 18.77 -21.06
C LYS A 268 -16.62 18.62 -22.01
#